data_868eb23e7ba75ceffa683ec2b41e6fba
#
_entry.id   868eb23e7ba75ceffa683ec2b41e6fba
#
_cell.length_a   1.000
_cell.length_b   1.000
_cell.length_c   1.000
_cell.angle_alpha   90.00
_cell.angle_beta   90.00
_cell.angle_gamma   90.00
#
_symmetry.space_group_name_H-M   'P 1'
#
loop_
_entity.id
_entity.type
_entity.pdbx_description
1 polymer ?
#
loop_
_entity_poly.entity_id
_entity_poly.type
_entity_poly.pdbx_seq_one_letter_code
_entity_poly.pdbx_strand_id
1 'polypeptide(L)'
;SSAASDVYKRQIIEKSTGKIVWRVGPDFNESEATKKLGWIIGQHHLHMIPKGLPGEGDLLVFDNGGEGGYGTPNPASLTGVNNAHRDYSRVLQFNPVTLEITWQYTPLEAGSLLFTDASKFYSSYISSAQRLPNGNTLITEGSDGHLLEVTPDHEIVWEFVNPYFKNFGGNFTSNMIYRAYRVPYEWIPQLEKPVETSIEPIDITKFRVPGASVGEGTGIVTAVDGIDPTKEIPLTGSGEDEDEEERIDFCVASVKKKDLENK
;
A
#
# COMPACT_ATOMS: atom_id res chain seq x y z
N SER A 1 9.09 16.23 15.29
CA SER A 1 9.83 15.03 15.64
C SER A 1 10.37 14.42 14.35
N SER A 2 11.66 14.54 14.09
CA SER A 2 12.27 13.73 13.07
C SER A 2 12.30 12.32 13.65
N ALA A 3 11.44 11.43 13.18
CA ALA A 3 11.73 10.03 13.23
C ALA A 3 12.94 9.85 12.31
N ALA A 4 14.15 10.01 12.84
CA ALA A 4 15.29 9.39 12.26
C ALA A 4 14.93 7.91 12.24
N SER A 5 14.67 7.40 11.06
CA SER A 5 14.36 6.00 10.86
C SER A 5 15.59 5.19 11.19
N ASP A 6 15.75 4.89 12.44
CA ASP A 6 16.43 3.68 12.80
C ASP A 6 15.47 2.56 12.39
N VAL A 7 15.69 2.01 11.22
CA VAL A 7 14.86 0.98 10.57
C VAL A 7 14.63 -0.21 11.50
N TYR A 8 15.39 -0.29 12.57
CA TYR A 8 15.45 -1.39 13.52
C TYR A 8 14.73 -1.14 14.85
N LYS A 9 14.40 0.12 15.18
CA LYS A 9 13.88 0.48 16.50
C LYS A 9 12.75 1.50 16.39
N ARG A 10 11.70 1.32 17.19
CA ARG A 10 10.61 2.26 17.37
C ARG A 10 10.85 2.95 18.68
N GLN A 11 11.05 4.26 18.66
CA GLN A 11 11.49 5.02 19.81
C GLN A 11 10.66 6.29 19.99
N ILE A 12 10.41 6.63 21.25
CA ILE A 12 9.98 7.98 21.62
C ILE A 12 11.19 8.66 22.27
N ILE A 13 11.56 9.79 21.72
CA ILE A 13 12.69 10.59 22.21
C ILE A 13 12.13 11.84 22.86
N GLU A 14 12.50 12.07 24.11
CA GLU A 14 12.17 13.29 24.81
C GLU A 14 12.91 14.48 24.17
N LYS A 15 12.14 15.44 23.65
CA LYS A 15 12.70 16.55 22.84
C LYS A 15 13.67 17.44 23.64
N SER A 16 13.42 17.64 24.94
CA SER A 16 14.21 18.50 25.82
C SER A 16 15.58 17.93 26.15
N THR A 17 15.69 16.61 26.25
CA THR A 17 16.91 15.93 26.72
C THR A 17 17.60 15.09 25.67
N GLY A 18 16.91 14.81 24.54
CA GLY A 18 17.38 13.88 23.52
C GLY A 18 17.40 12.40 23.97
N LYS A 19 16.86 12.10 25.15
CA LYS A 19 16.86 10.72 25.68
C LYS A 19 15.74 9.90 25.10
N ILE A 20 16.04 8.63 24.84
CA ILE A 20 15.03 7.62 24.49
C ILE A 20 14.26 7.29 25.75
N VAL A 21 12.97 7.62 25.79
CA VAL A 21 12.07 7.38 26.93
C VAL A 21 11.16 6.17 26.72
N TRP A 22 11.08 5.67 25.50
CA TRP A 22 10.33 4.48 25.13
C TRP A 22 10.96 3.81 23.90
N ARG A 23 10.92 2.47 23.84
CA ARG A 23 11.43 1.69 22.72
C ARG A 23 10.70 0.35 22.63
N VAL A 24 10.42 -0.11 21.39
CA VAL A 24 9.99 -1.47 21.10
C VAL A 24 10.78 -2.03 19.89
N GLY A 25 11.16 -3.31 19.97
CA GLY A 25 12.03 -3.97 19.00
C GLY A 25 13.51 -3.56 19.12
N PRO A 26 14.42 -4.17 18.33
CA PRO A 26 14.13 -5.09 17.20
C PRO A 26 13.77 -6.53 17.63
N ASP A 27 14.03 -6.94 18.86
CA ASP A 27 13.63 -8.27 19.34
C ASP A 27 12.20 -8.22 19.90
N PHE A 28 11.28 -8.89 19.23
CA PHE A 28 9.88 -9.01 19.64
C PHE A 28 9.61 -10.24 20.49
N ASN A 29 10.65 -10.98 20.89
CA ASN A 29 10.55 -12.11 21.81
C ASN A 29 10.91 -11.74 23.26
N GLU A 30 11.26 -10.49 23.53
CA GLU A 30 11.70 -10.01 24.85
C GLU A 30 10.61 -10.17 25.93
N SER A 31 9.34 -10.10 25.57
CA SER A 31 8.23 -10.22 26.50
C SER A 31 6.98 -10.82 25.86
N GLU A 32 6.04 -11.28 26.67
CA GLU A 32 4.74 -11.77 26.16
C GLU A 32 3.94 -10.66 25.46
N ALA A 33 4.07 -9.42 25.88
CA ALA A 33 3.43 -8.29 25.24
C ALA A 33 4.01 -8.03 23.83
N THR A 34 5.35 -8.05 23.68
CA THR A 34 5.99 -7.90 22.37
C THR A 34 5.72 -9.08 21.45
N LYS A 35 5.64 -10.32 21.99
CA LYS A 35 5.24 -11.50 21.20
C LYS A 35 3.82 -11.38 20.66
N LYS A 36 2.88 -10.88 21.47
CA LYS A 36 1.49 -10.66 21.04
C LYS A 36 1.37 -9.55 20.01
N LEU A 37 2.13 -8.45 20.16
CA LEU A 37 2.21 -7.39 19.16
C LEU A 37 2.72 -7.94 17.82
N GLY A 38 3.63 -8.91 17.89
CA GLY A 38 4.26 -9.52 16.74
C GLY A 38 5.31 -8.61 16.09
N TRP A 39 6.08 -9.20 15.19
CA TRP A 39 7.16 -8.50 14.51
C TRP A 39 6.61 -7.35 13.65
N ILE A 40 7.09 -6.14 13.91
CA ILE A 40 6.90 -4.98 13.03
C ILE A 40 8.12 -4.90 12.12
N ILE A 41 7.92 -5.05 10.81
CA ILE A 41 8.99 -5.30 9.84
C ILE A 41 9.03 -4.20 8.79
N GLY A 42 10.15 -3.48 8.67
CA GLY A 42 10.35 -2.48 7.64
C GLY A 42 9.35 -1.33 7.64
N GLN A 43 8.79 -1.00 8.79
CA GLN A 43 7.67 -0.08 8.96
C GLN A 43 7.94 1.34 8.49
N HIS A 44 6.85 2.01 8.12
CA HIS A 44 6.82 3.45 7.83
C HIS A 44 5.75 4.17 8.65
N HIS A 45 5.95 5.47 8.80
CA HIS A 45 4.98 6.40 9.36
C HIS A 45 4.48 6.04 10.78
N LEU A 46 5.37 5.56 11.67
CA LEU A 46 5.01 5.43 13.08
C LEU A 46 4.79 6.81 13.69
N HIS A 47 3.62 7.01 14.27
CA HIS A 47 3.28 8.25 15.00
C HIS A 47 2.23 7.98 16.07
N MET A 48 2.15 8.88 17.03
CA MET A 48 1.07 8.89 18.02
C MET A 48 -0.17 9.54 17.42
N ILE A 49 -1.33 8.91 17.58
CA ILE A 49 -2.60 9.49 17.17
C ILE A 49 -2.82 10.80 17.94
N PRO A 50 -3.03 11.92 17.23
CA PRO A 50 -3.16 13.22 17.87
C PRO A 50 -4.33 13.33 18.82
N LYS A 51 -4.21 14.26 19.76
CA LYS A 51 -5.28 14.61 20.69
C LYS A 51 -6.55 15.04 19.94
N GLY A 52 -7.69 14.54 20.40
CA GLY A 52 -9.01 14.82 19.85
C GLY A 52 -9.43 13.89 18.71
N LEU A 53 -8.57 12.96 18.29
CA LEU A 53 -8.93 11.93 17.30
C LEU A 53 -9.25 10.60 17.98
N PRO A 54 -10.12 9.77 17.39
CA PRO A 54 -10.39 8.42 17.87
C PRO A 54 -9.11 7.61 17.98
N GLY A 55 -8.86 7.01 19.15
CA GLY A 55 -7.61 6.32 19.45
C GLY A 55 -6.48 7.24 19.93
N GLU A 56 -6.79 8.48 20.35
CA GLU A 56 -5.81 9.42 20.92
C GLU A 56 -4.83 8.74 21.88
N GLY A 57 -3.54 8.98 21.66
CA GLY A 57 -2.47 8.47 22.52
C GLY A 57 -1.95 7.08 22.14
N ASP A 58 -2.67 6.32 21.33
CA ASP A 58 -2.15 5.10 20.72
C ASP A 58 -1.13 5.41 19.62
N LEU A 59 -0.28 4.45 19.32
CA LEU A 59 0.63 4.50 18.18
C LEU A 59 -0.04 3.89 16.95
N LEU A 60 0.06 4.57 15.83
CA LEU A 60 -0.39 4.10 14.52
C LEU A 60 0.83 3.93 13.60
N VAL A 61 0.90 2.80 12.88
CA VAL A 61 2.02 2.47 12.02
C VAL A 61 1.59 1.67 10.80
N PHE A 62 2.18 1.95 9.65
CA PHE A 62 2.14 1.05 8.51
C PHE A 62 3.31 0.06 8.62
N ASP A 63 3.01 -1.19 8.91
CA ASP A 63 3.99 -2.27 9.06
C ASP A 63 4.08 -3.03 7.74
N ASN A 64 5.06 -2.67 6.95
CA ASN A 64 5.20 -3.10 5.56
C ASN A 64 5.32 -4.63 5.41
N GLY A 65 6.02 -5.30 6.32
CA GLY A 65 6.31 -6.71 6.15
C GLY A 65 7.45 -7.00 5.16
N GLY A 66 7.96 -5.98 4.48
CA GLY A 66 9.06 -6.11 3.54
C GLY A 66 10.41 -6.35 4.23
N GLU A 67 11.48 -5.92 3.58
CA GLU A 67 12.83 -6.13 4.11
C GLU A 67 13.08 -5.31 5.37
N GLY A 68 13.28 -5.99 6.49
CA GLY A 68 13.51 -5.35 7.79
C GLY A 68 14.98 -5.00 8.05
N GLY A 69 15.91 -5.65 7.38
CA GLY A 69 17.34 -5.55 7.67
C GLY A 69 17.74 -6.14 9.02
N TYR A 70 16.87 -6.89 9.67
CA TYR A 70 17.06 -7.56 10.96
C TYR A 70 16.20 -8.83 11.03
N GLY A 71 16.47 -9.66 12.05
CA GLY A 71 15.71 -10.89 12.30
C GLY A 71 16.50 -12.16 11.97
N THR A 72 15.80 -13.26 11.77
CA THR A 72 16.41 -14.55 11.45
C THR A 72 17.00 -14.52 10.04
N PRO A 73 18.17 -15.11 9.82
CA PRO A 73 18.75 -15.26 8.50
C PRO A 73 17.77 -15.90 7.53
N ASN A 74 17.59 -15.27 6.36
CA ASN A 74 16.79 -15.83 5.28
C ASN A 74 17.73 -16.59 4.31
N PRO A 75 17.62 -17.92 4.20
CA PRO A 75 18.48 -18.71 3.31
C PRO A 75 18.29 -18.35 1.82
N ALA A 76 17.15 -17.77 1.47
CA ALA A 76 16.87 -17.30 0.11
C ALA A 76 17.36 -15.87 -0.16
N SER A 77 17.97 -15.20 0.83
CA SER A 77 18.50 -13.86 0.64
C SER A 77 19.73 -13.88 -0.26
N LEU A 78 19.64 -13.18 -1.39
CA LEU A 78 20.78 -13.02 -2.33
C LEU A 78 21.94 -12.22 -1.73
N THR A 79 21.69 -11.43 -0.71
CA THR A 79 22.69 -10.55 -0.07
C THR A 79 23.29 -11.16 1.18
N GLY A 80 22.76 -12.28 1.66
CA GLY A 80 23.16 -12.88 2.94
C GLY A 80 22.77 -12.08 4.18
N VAL A 81 22.00 -11.02 4.01
CA VAL A 81 21.55 -10.18 5.13
C VAL A 81 20.46 -10.90 5.91
N ASN A 82 20.55 -10.85 7.23
CA ASN A 82 19.46 -11.26 8.11
C ASN A 82 18.26 -10.38 7.87
N ASN A 83 17.16 -10.98 7.43
CA ASN A 83 16.03 -10.19 7.00
C ASN A 83 14.72 -10.84 7.40
N ALA A 84 14.07 -10.28 8.42
CA ALA A 84 12.70 -10.62 8.72
C ALA A 84 11.82 -10.15 7.54
N HIS A 85 10.94 -11.02 7.10
CA HIS A 85 10.06 -10.78 5.96
C HIS A 85 8.70 -11.43 6.20
N ARG A 86 7.66 -10.76 5.71
CA ARG A 86 6.28 -11.25 5.69
C ARG A 86 5.71 -10.94 4.31
N ASP A 87 4.82 -11.76 3.82
CA ASP A 87 4.23 -11.67 2.48
C ASP A 87 2.97 -10.77 2.40
N TYR A 88 2.70 -10.01 3.46
CA TYR A 88 1.62 -9.04 3.53
C TYR A 88 2.01 -7.84 4.40
N SER A 89 1.36 -6.72 4.17
CA SER A 89 1.42 -5.54 5.03
C SER A 89 0.29 -5.55 6.05
N ARG A 90 0.43 -4.74 7.10
CA ARG A 90 -0.64 -4.46 8.04
C ARG A 90 -0.55 -3.03 8.56
N VAL A 91 -1.69 -2.44 8.84
CA VAL A 91 -1.76 -1.21 9.62
C VAL A 91 -2.08 -1.58 11.04
N LEU A 92 -1.27 -1.11 11.99
CA LEU A 92 -1.44 -1.39 13.42
C LEU A 92 -1.71 -0.10 14.18
N GLN A 93 -2.72 -0.15 15.03
CA GLN A 93 -2.90 0.76 16.15
C GLN A 93 -2.68 -0.03 17.45
N PHE A 94 -1.84 0.46 18.32
CA PHE A 94 -1.56 -0.22 19.58
C PHE A 94 -1.24 0.78 20.71
N ASN A 95 -1.57 0.38 21.92
CA ASN A 95 -1.28 1.16 23.11
C ASN A 95 0.24 1.13 23.39
N PRO A 96 0.92 2.29 23.54
CA PRO A 96 2.37 2.32 23.75
C PRO A 96 2.82 1.77 25.11
N VAL A 97 1.91 1.68 26.09
CA VAL A 97 2.25 1.20 27.44
C VAL A 97 2.03 -0.29 27.56
N THR A 98 0.88 -0.80 27.13
CA THR A 98 0.52 -2.23 27.26
C THR A 98 0.98 -3.05 26.06
N LEU A 99 1.24 -2.41 24.93
CA LEU A 99 1.52 -3.01 23.62
C LEU A 99 0.34 -3.83 23.06
N GLU A 100 -0.85 -3.67 23.62
CA GLU A 100 -2.07 -4.29 23.10
C GLU A 100 -2.47 -3.65 21.78
N ILE A 101 -2.77 -4.48 20.77
CA ILE A 101 -3.34 -4.03 19.51
C ILE A 101 -4.79 -3.61 19.77
N THR A 102 -5.10 -2.34 19.54
CA THR A 102 -6.42 -1.77 19.73
C THR A 102 -7.22 -1.71 18.43
N TRP A 103 -6.53 -1.73 17.30
CA TRP A 103 -7.11 -1.87 15.97
C TRP A 103 -6.03 -2.31 14.99
N GLN A 104 -6.41 -3.06 13.95
CA GLN A 104 -5.51 -3.40 12.85
C GLN A 104 -6.29 -3.51 11.54
N TYR A 105 -5.57 -3.40 10.43
CA TYR A 105 -6.05 -3.73 9.10
C TYR A 105 -5.02 -4.60 8.40
N THR A 106 -5.41 -5.81 8.04
CA THR A 106 -4.60 -6.82 7.35
C THR A 106 -5.41 -7.40 6.18
N PRO A 107 -4.84 -8.26 5.34
CA PRO A 107 -5.63 -8.98 4.35
C PRO A 107 -6.84 -9.73 4.93
N LEU A 108 -6.78 -10.18 6.19
CA LEU A 108 -7.93 -10.85 6.84
C LEU A 108 -9.10 -9.91 7.05
N GLU A 109 -8.86 -8.74 7.62
CA GLU A 109 -9.89 -7.72 7.82
C GLU A 109 -10.41 -7.20 6.48
N ALA A 110 -9.56 -7.21 5.43
CA ALA A 110 -9.97 -6.93 4.06
C ALA A 110 -10.81 -8.06 3.40
N GLY A 111 -11.07 -9.15 4.13
CA GLY A 111 -11.85 -10.29 3.63
C GLY A 111 -11.07 -11.25 2.73
N SER A 112 -9.74 -11.15 2.70
CA SER A 112 -8.86 -12.00 1.91
C SER A 112 -8.41 -13.24 2.67
N LEU A 113 -8.17 -14.34 1.94
CA LEU A 113 -7.60 -15.55 2.51
C LEU A 113 -6.07 -15.45 2.56
N LEU A 114 -5.48 -15.50 3.76
CA LEU A 114 -4.03 -15.30 3.93
C LEU A 114 -3.16 -16.25 3.11
N PHE A 115 -3.58 -17.50 2.95
CA PHE A 115 -2.78 -18.50 2.22
C PHE A 115 -2.85 -18.39 0.69
N THR A 116 -3.79 -17.60 0.15
CA THR A 116 -3.94 -17.38 -1.30
C THR A 116 -3.80 -15.92 -1.69
N ASP A 117 -4.19 -15.02 -0.81
CA ASP A 117 -4.44 -13.62 -1.12
C ASP A 117 -3.66 -12.64 -0.21
N ALA A 118 -2.68 -13.15 0.55
CA ALA A 118 -1.91 -12.31 1.49
C ALA A 118 -1.29 -11.08 0.79
N SER A 119 -0.80 -11.27 -0.42
CA SER A 119 -0.17 -10.21 -1.22
C SER A 119 -1.13 -9.16 -1.76
N LYS A 120 -2.44 -9.33 -1.62
CA LYS A 120 -3.43 -8.32 -2.06
C LYS A 120 -3.40 -7.04 -1.22
N PHE A 121 -2.84 -7.08 -0.04
CA PHE A 121 -2.51 -5.90 0.75
C PHE A 121 -1.03 -5.97 1.14
N TYR A 122 -0.17 -5.54 0.21
CA TYR A 122 1.27 -5.63 0.39
C TYR A 122 2.02 -4.47 -0.25
N SER A 123 2.65 -3.66 0.57
CA SER A 123 3.61 -2.65 0.14
C SER A 123 4.90 -2.84 0.90
N SER A 124 5.93 -3.37 0.25
CA SER A 124 7.18 -3.77 0.88
C SER A 124 8.00 -2.63 1.47
N TYR A 125 7.73 -1.39 1.06
CA TYR A 125 8.44 -0.17 1.47
C TYR A 125 7.51 1.05 1.37
N ILE A 126 7.94 2.22 1.84
CA ILE A 126 7.15 3.47 1.89
C ILE A 126 5.81 3.27 2.60
N SER A 127 4.75 3.98 2.23
CA SER A 127 3.41 3.83 2.82
C SER A 127 3.15 4.64 4.09
N SER A 128 1.89 4.76 4.43
CA SER A 128 1.47 5.48 5.64
C SER A 128 0.04 5.10 6.06
N ALA A 129 -0.31 5.46 7.28
CA ALA A 129 -1.68 5.46 7.76
C ALA A 129 -1.95 6.77 8.51
N GLN A 130 -3.17 7.28 8.42
CA GLN A 130 -3.61 8.49 9.13
C GLN A 130 -4.99 8.26 9.73
N ARG A 131 -5.14 8.46 11.04
CA ARG A 131 -6.45 8.47 11.68
C ARG A 131 -7.18 9.77 11.33
N LEU A 132 -8.43 9.66 10.87
CA LEU A 132 -9.28 10.77 10.49
C LEU A 132 -10.24 11.16 11.62
N PRO A 133 -10.78 12.40 11.61
CA PRO A 133 -11.73 12.87 12.64
C PRO A 133 -13.02 12.06 12.75
N ASN A 134 -13.46 11.45 11.64
CA ASN A 134 -14.65 10.58 11.59
C ASN A 134 -14.39 9.16 12.15
N GLY A 135 -13.16 8.86 12.56
CA GLY A 135 -12.75 7.54 13.05
C GLY A 135 -12.16 6.62 11.98
N ASN A 136 -12.34 6.95 10.72
CA ASN A 136 -11.76 6.18 9.63
C ASN A 136 -10.23 6.29 9.60
N THR A 137 -9.60 5.40 8.89
CA THR A 137 -8.16 5.44 8.66
C THR A 137 -7.90 5.59 7.17
N LEU A 138 -7.21 6.67 6.78
CA LEU A 138 -6.65 6.79 5.44
C LEU A 138 -5.36 5.97 5.39
N ILE A 139 -5.29 5.02 4.48
CA ILE A 139 -4.15 4.12 4.28
C ILE A 139 -3.52 4.44 2.92
N THR A 140 -2.22 4.57 2.89
CA THR A 140 -1.45 4.65 1.66
C THR A 140 -0.69 3.34 1.48
N GLU A 141 -1.11 2.52 0.56
CA GLU A 141 -0.38 1.36 0.06
C GLU A 141 0.56 1.82 -1.05
N GLY A 142 1.74 2.26 -0.64
CA GLY A 142 2.54 3.19 -1.44
C GLY A 142 3.20 2.57 -2.66
N SER A 143 3.63 1.30 -2.61
CA SER A 143 4.32 0.63 -3.73
C SER A 143 3.46 0.57 -4.98
N ASP A 144 2.15 0.43 -4.80
CA ASP A 144 1.17 0.25 -5.88
C ASP A 144 0.38 1.53 -6.18
N GLY A 145 0.76 2.63 -5.52
CA GLY A 145 0.09 3.92 -5.69
C GLY A 145 -1.38 3.90 -5.27
N HIS A 146 -1.74 3.03 -4.33
CA HIS A 146 -3.10 2.78 -3.90
C HIS A 146 -3.40 3.47 -2.57
N LEU A 147 -4.50 4.19 -2.50
CA LEU A 147 -5.01 4.83 -1.31
C LEU A 147 -6.37 4.27 -0.97
N LEU A 148 -6.58 3.95 0.31
CA LEU A 148 -7.89 3.54 0.81
C LEU A 148 -8.28 4.34 2.04
N GLU A 149 -9.57 4.60 2.21
CA GLU A 149 -10.14 5.01 3.48
C GLU A 149 -10.99 3.87 4.03
N VAL A 150 -10.64 3.43 5.24
CA VAL A 150 -11.23 2.25 5.89
C VAL A 150 -11.92 2.68 7.17
N THR A 151 -13.14 2.19 7.40
CA THR A 151 -13.89 2.42 8.63
C THR A 151 -13.26 1.66 9.82
N PRO A 152 -13.64 1.98 11.09
CA PRO A 152 -13.26 1.17 12.24
C PRO A 152 -13.65 -0.30 12.11
N ASP A 153 -14.73 -0.61 11.38
CA ASP A 153 -15.25 -1.95 11.14
C ASP A 153 -14.65 -2.61 9.88
N HIS A 154 -13.57 -2.01 9.32
CA HIS A 154 -12.79 -2.53 8.19
C HIS A 154 -13.47 -2.43 6.81
N GLU A 155 -14.56 -1.66 6.69
CA GLU A 155 -15.17 -1.40 5.38
C GLU A 155 -14.38 -0.37 4.61
N ILE A 156 -14.07 -0.64 3.35
CA ILE A 156 -13.48 0.33 2.43
C ILE A 156 -14.59 1.27 1.95
N VAL A 157 -14.48 2.55 2.28
CA VAL A 157 -15.47 3.57 1.90
C VAL A 157 -14.98 4.53 0.84
N TRP A 158 -13.69 4.49 0.53
CA TRP A 158 -13.09 5.27 -0.54
C TRP A 158 -11.78 4.63 -0.99
N GLU A 159 -11.53 4.65 -2.29
CA GLU A 159 -10.31 4.17 -2.92
C GLU A 159 -9.84 5.13 -4.02
N PHE A 160 -8.54 5.18 -4.20
CA PHE A 160 -7.90 5.90 -5.28
C PHE A 160 -6.63 5.16 -5.72
N VAL A 161 -6.49 4.95 -7.01
CA VAL A 161 -5.25 4.44 -7.60
C VAL A 161 -4.59 5.57 -8.39
N ASN A 162 -3.32 5.82 -8.14
CA ASN A 162 -2.56 6.85 -8.84
C ASN A 162 -2.39 6.48 -10.32
N PRO A 163 -2.97 7.27 -11.24
CA PRO A 163 -2.87 6.97 -12.67
C PRO A 163 -1.57 7.46 -13.31
N TYR A 164 -0.71 8.15 -12.55
CA TYR A 164 0.52 8.75 -13.07
C TYR A 164 1.71 7.83 -12.85
N PHE A 165 2.19 7.25 -13.92
CA PHE A 165 3.37 6.41 -13.91
C PHE A 165 4.62 7.20 -14.26
N LYS A 166 5.73 6.88 -13.59
CA LYS A 166 7.05 7.43 -13.86
C LYS A 166 8.03 6.31 -14.14
N ASN A 167 8.81 6.45 -15.19
CA ASN A 167 9.94 5.59 -15.45
C ASN A 167 11.14 6.02 -14.58
N PHE A 168 11.66 5.10 -13.79
CA PHE A 168 12.80 5.31 -12.88
C PHE A 168 14.13 4.83 -13.46
N GLY A 169 14.13 4.37 -14.70
CA GLY A 169 15.29 3.87 -15.43
C GLY A 169 15.16 2.38 -15.77
N GLY A 170 15.77 1.98 -16.89
CA GLY A 170 15.55 0.64 -17.44
C GLY A 170 14.08 0.39 -17.75
N ASN A 171 13.60 -0.79 -17.42
CA ASN A 171 12.20 -1.20 -17.59
C ASN A 171 11.36 -1.01 -16.31
N PHE A 172 11.85 -0.21 -15.35
CA PHE A 172 11.13 0.01 -14.09
C PHE A 172 10.24 1.24 -14.17
N THR A 173 8.96 1.02 -14.32
CA THR A 173 7.92 2.04 -14.27
C THR A 173 7.02 1.80 -13.08
N SER A 174 6.70 2.84 -12.32
CA SER A 174 5.85 2.73 -11.13
C SER A 174 5.01 4.00 -10.93
N ASN A 175 3.84 3.80 -10.36
CA ASN A 175 2.92 4.84 -9.91
C ASN A 175 2.98 5.08 -8.39
N MET A 176 4.05 4.67 -7.75
CA MET A 176 4.21 4.71 -6.30
C MET A 176 3.86 6.07 -5.69
N ILE A 177 3.31 6.04 -4.49
CA ILE A 177 3.05 7.20 -3.63
C ILE A 177 3.80 7.00 -2.32
N TYR A 178 4.69 7.93 -1.99
CA TYR A 178 5.45 7.82 -0.74
C TYR A 178 4.54 7.89 0.48
N ARG A 179 3.60 8.87 0.49
CA ARG A 179 2.68 9.14 1.59
C ARG A 179 1.56 10.07 1.14
N ALA A 180 0.36 9.86 1.68
CA ALA A 180 -0.75 10.78 1.50
C ALA A 180 -1.32 11.22 2.84
N TYR A 181 -1.91 12.42 2.85
CA TYR A 181 -2.65 12.97 3.98
C TYR A 181 -3.97 13.55 3.51
N ARG A 182 -4.99 13.36 4.31
CA ARG A 182 -6.19 14.17 4.24
C ARG A 182 -6.04 15.35 5.20
N VAL A 183 -6.14 16.55 4.65
CA VAL A 183 -6.02 17.80 5.39
C VAL A 183 -7.33 18.57 5.33
N PRO A 184 -7.70 19.36 6.34
CA PRO A 184 -8.87 20.21 6.27
C PRO A 184 -8.69 21.32 5.24
N TYR A 185 -9.77 21.82 4.66
CA TYR A 185 -9.71 22.88 3.64
C TYR A 185 -9.03 24.16 4.16
N GLU A 186 -9.21 24.45 5.43
CA GLU A 186 -8.62 25.62 6.11
C GLU A 186 -7.08 25.56 6.17
N TRP A 187 -6.49 24.40 5.92
CA TRP A 187 -5.04 24.24 5.81
C TRP A 187 -4.44 24.97 4.61
N ILE A 188 -5.25 25.21 3.57
CA ILE A 188 -4.88 26.00 2.40
C ILE A 188 -5.84 27.20 2.30
N PRO A 189 -5.61 28.27 3.08
CA PRO A 189 -6.55 29.38 3.18
C PRO A 189 -6.68 30.21 1.88
N GLN A 190 -5.80 29.98 0.91
CA GLN A 190 -5.84 30.63 -0.41
C GLN A 190 -6.84 29.98 -1.37
N LEU A 191 -7.33 28.77 -1.06
CA LEU A 191 -8.31 28.09 -1.89
C LEU A 191 -9.71 28.28 -1.32
N GLU A 192 -10.65 28.57 -2.23
CA GLU A 192 -12.06 28.48 -1.86
C GLU A 192 -12.43 27.03 -1.53
N LYS A 193 -13.21 26.86 -0.46
CA LYS A 193 -13.72 25.55 -0.12
C LYS A 193 -14.61 25.05 -1.24
N PRO A 194 -14.28 23.92 -1.90
CA PRO A 194 -15.10 23.37 -2.94
C PRO A 194 -16.46 22.90 -2.37
N VAL A 195 -17.47 22.89 -3.21
CA VAL A 195 -18.73 22.22 -2.88
C VAL A 195 -18.49 20.72 -2.93
N GLU A 196 -18.64 20.07 -1.79
CA GLU A 196 -18.55 18.61 -1.72
C GLU A 196 -19.75 17.98 -2.42
N THR A 197 -19.47 17.11 -3.37
CA THR A 197 -20.47 16.34 -4.10
C THR A 197 -20.21 14.85 -3.89
N SER A 198 -21.28 14.08 -3.76
CA SER A 198 -21.17 12.63 -3.75
C SER A 198 -20.54 12.16 -5.06
N ILE A 199 -19.57 11.26 -4.96
CA ILE A 199 -19.00 10.60 -6.11
C ILE A 199 -19.84 9.35 -6.36
N GLU A 200 -20.50 9.32 -7.52
CA GLU A 200 -21.17 8.10 -7.95
C GLU A 200 -20.13 7.00 -8.17
N PRO A 201 -20.43 5.75 -7.80
CA PRO A 201 -19.56 4.63 -8.08
C PRO A 201 -19.19 4.58 -9.55
N ILE A 202 -17.94 4.35 -9.86
CA ILE A 202 -17.48 4.22 -11.24
C ILE A 202 -18.17 3.02 -11.87
N ASP A 203 -18.85 3.23 -12.99
CA ASP A 203 -19.36 2.14 -13.81
C ASP A 203 -18.16 1.42 -14.45
N ILE A 204 -17.69 0.36 -13.78
CA ILE A 204 -16.54 -0.43 -14.24
C ILE A 204 -16.75 -1.07 -15.61
N THR A 205 -18.00 -1.18 -16.08
CA THR A 205 -18.29 -1.67 -17.43
C THR A 205 -17.94 -0.64 -18.52
N LYS A 206 -17.83 0.64 -18.13
CA LYS A 206 -17.48 1.77 -18.98
C LYS A 206 -16.15 2.41 -18.63
N PHE A 207 -15.51 1.95 -17.55
CA PHE A 207 -14.23 2.49 -17.14
C PHE A 207 -13.20 2.37 -18.26
N ARG A 208 -12.47 3.45 -18.49
CA ARG A 208 -11.34 3.48 -19.42
C ARG A 208 -10.16 4.14 -18.74
N VAL A 209 -9.01 3.54 -18.88
CA VAL A 209 -7.76 4.15 -18.43
C VAL A 209 -7.53 5.41 -19.28
N PRO A 210 -7.14 6.55 -18.68
CA PRO A 210 -6.78 7.74 -19.45
C PRO A 210 -5.74 7.40 -20.53
N GLY A 211 -6.01 7.76 -21.78
CA GLY A 211 -5.16 7.42 -22.92
C GLY A 211 -5.52 6.12 -23.64
N ALA A 212 -6.36 5.27 -23.06
CA ALA A 212 -6.85 4.09 -23.74
C ALA A 212 -7.77 4.47 -24.92
N SER A 213 -7.65 3.77 -26.04
CA SER A 213 -8.53 3.99 -27.19
C SER A 213 -9.98 3.71 -26.83
N VAL A 214 -10.88 4.53 -27.37
CA VAL A 214 -12.33 4.33 -27.21
C VAL A 214 -12.72 3.12 -28.03
N GLY A 215 -12.89 1.98 -27.36
CA GLY A 215 -13.47 0.80 -28.01
C GLY A 215 -14.95 1.05 -28.29
N GLU A 216 -15.44 0.62 -29.41
CA GLU A 216 -16.88 0.61 -29.70
C GLU A 216 -17.56 -0.41 -28.77
N GLY A 217 -18.01 0.07 -27.71
CA GLY A 217 -19.06 -0.29 -26.81
C GLY A 217 -19.47 -1.75 -26.63
N THR A 218 -18.68 -2.68 -26.15
CA THR A 218 -19.21 -3.90 -25.54
C THR A 218 -18.14 -4.60 -24.72
N GLY A 219 -17.81 -4.07 -23.53
CA GLY A 219 -17.03 -4.84 -22.54
C GLY A 219 -15.62 -5.30 -22.98
N ILE A 220 -15.08 -4.72 -24.03
CA ILE A 220 -13.72 -5.00 -24.47
C ILE A 220 -12.77 -4.15 -23.64
N VAL A 221 -11.97 -4.80 -22.83
CA VAL A 221 -10.80 -4.15 -22.23
C VAL A 221 -9.83 -3.83 -23.36
N THR A 222 -9.75 -2.57 -23.74
CA THR A 222 -8.77 -2.14 -24.73
C THR A 222 -7.45 -1.91 -24.01
N ALA A 223 -6.42 -2.54 -24.48
CA ALA A 223 -5.09 -2.39 -23.92
C ALA A 223 -4.60 -0.94 -23.94
N VAL A 224 -3.82 -0.59 -22.97
CA VAL A 224 -3.07 0.65 -22.88
C VAL A 224 -2.04 0.71 -23.98
N ASP A 225 -1.67 1.91 -24.40
CA ASP A 225 -0.74 2.22 -25.48
C ASP A 225 0.23 1.11 -25.92
N GLY A 226 0.17 0.76 -27.18
CA GLY A 226 1.15 -0.10 -27.83
C GLY A 226 0.73 -1.56 -28.06
N ILE A 227 -0.43 -1.99 -27.55
CA ILE A 227 -0.91 -3.34 -27.79
C ILE A 227 -1.94 -3.33 -28.92
N ASP A 228 -1.60 -3.93 -30.04
CA ASP A 228 -2.55 -4.18 -31.11
C ASP A 228 -3.45 -5.36 -30.73
N PRO A 229 -4.77 -5.13 -30.47
CA PRO A 229 -5.67 -6.20 -30.08
C PRO A 229 -5.91 -7.23 -31.19
N THR A 230 -5.40 -6.98 -32.40
CA THR A 230 -5.50 -7.92 -33.52
C THR A 230 -4.33 -8.89 -33.60
N LYS A 231 -3.25 -8.63 -32.86
CA LYS A 231 -2.09 -9.52 -32.80
C LYS A 231 -2.30 -10.61 -31.74
N GLU A 232 -2.00 -11.85 -32.09
CA GLU A 232 -1.95 -12.94 -31.11
C GLU A 232 -0.71 -12.78 -30.22
N ILE A 233 -0.94 -12.72 -28.91
CA ILE A 233 0.13 -12.68 -27.93
C ILE A 233 0.56 -14.11 -27.63
N PRO A 234 1.84 -14.48 -27.87
CA PRO A 234 2.32 -15.80 -27.49
C PRO A 234 2.25 -15.98 -25.98
N LEU A 235 1.55 -17.01 -25.52
CA LEU A 235 1.43 -17.37 -24.09
C LEU A 235 2.68 -18.06 -23.53
N THR A 236 3.73 -18.20 -24.31
CA THR A 236 4.95 -18.91 -23.90
C THR A 236 6.10 -17.94 -23.79
N GLY A 237 6.55 -17.71 -22.58
CA GLY A 237 7.74 -16.92 -22.26
C GLY A 237 9.06 -17.63 -22.58
N SER A 238 9.20 -18.22 -23.76
CA SER A 238 10.48 -18.66 -24.28
C SER A 238 11.01 -17.59 -25.21
N GLY A 239 11.62 -16.56 -24.60
CA GLY A 239 12.17 -15.46 -25.37
C GLY A 239 13.49 -15.82 -26.01
N GLU A 240 13.46 -15.98 -27.28
CA GLU A 240 14.53 -15.65 -28.20
C GLU A 240 13.87 -14.82 -29.29
N ASP A 241 13.62 -13.54 -29.04
CA ASP A 241 13.09 -12.69 -30.08
C ASP A 241 13.71 -11.31 -30.05
N GLU A 242 14.23 -10.97 -31.19
CA GLU A 242 15.14 -9.91 -31.50
C GLU A 242 14.50 -8.52 -31.66
N ASP A 243 13.21 -8.36 -31.40
CA ASP A 243 12.53 -7.08 -31.56
C ASP A 243 12.03 -6.51 -30.23
N GLU A 244 12.76 -5.53 -29.70
CA GLU A 244 12.43 -4.81 -28.45
C GLU A 244 11.09 -4.05 -28.47
N GLU A 245 10.41 -3.95 -29.61
CA GLU A 245 9.17 -3.19 -29.79
C GLU A 245 7.89 -3.97 -29.43
N GLU A 246 7.96 -5.27 -29.14
CA GLU A 246 6.77 -6.11 -28.87
C GLU A 246 6.63 -6.60 -27.41
N ARG A 247 7.30 -5.97 -26.45
CA ARG A 247 7.12 -6.35 -25.04
C ARG A 247 5.82 -5.81 -24.47
N ILE A 248 4.92 -6.75 -24.21
CA ILE A 248 3.66 -6.49 -23.54
C ILE A 248 3.92 -6.47 -22.03
N ASP A 249 3.59 -5.34 -21.43
CA ASP A 249 3.54 -5.24 -19.97
C ASP A 249 2.38 -6.10 -19.42
N PHE A 250 2.68 -6.95 -18.44
CA PHE A 250 1.85 -8.06 -17.94
C PHE A 250 0.52 -7.70 -17.28
N CYS A 251 0.10 -6.46 -17.31
CA CYS A 251 -1.11 -6.02 -16.61
C CYS A 251 -2.38 -6.02 -17.47
N VAL A 252 -2.37 -6.60 -18.65
CA VAL A 252 -3.52 -6.56 -19.55
C VAL A 252 -4.04 -7.95 -19.87
N ALA A 253 -5.31 -8.21 -19.48
CA ALA A 253 -6.01 -9.41 -19.92
C ALA A 253 -6.27 -9.32 -21.43
N SER A 254 -5.64 -10.17 -22.21
CA SER A 254 -5.89 -10.27 -23.66
C SER A 254 -7.14 -11.10 -23.90
N VAL A 255 -8.11 -10.55 -24.61
CA VAL A 255 -9.27 -11.29 -25.10
C VAL A 255 -9.00 -11.65 -26.56
N LYS A 256 -9.02 -12.93 -26.89
CA LYS A 256 -8.83 -13.37 -28.28
C LYS A 256 -9.98 -12.89 -29.15
N LYS A 257 -9.68 -12.44 -30.36
CA LYS A 257 -10.67 -11.98 -31.35
C LYS A 257 -11.79 -13.01 -31.60
N LYS A 258 -11.48 -14.31 -31.50
CA LYS A 258 -12.44 -15.40 -31.60
C LYS A 258 -13.55 -15.39 -30.55
N ASP A 259 -13.29 -14.83 -29.40
CA ASP A 259 -14.23 -14.77 -28.28
C ASP A 259 -15.23 -13.60 -28.45
N LEU A 260 -14.95 -12.73 -29.41
CA LEU A 260 -15.75 -11.53 -29.71
C LEU A 260 -16.73 -11.73 -30.85
N GLU A 261 -16.52 -12.72 -31.71
CA GLU A 261 -17.39 -13.01 -32.87
C GLU A 261 -18.56 -13.92 -32.52
N ASN A 262 -18.59 -14.49 -31.29
CA ASN A 262 -19.63 -15.42 -30.81
C ASN A 262 -20.55 -14.81 -29.73
N LYS A 263 -20.63 -13.53 -29.61
CA LYS A 263 -21.58 -12.79 -28.79
C LYS A 263 -22.24 -11.69 -29.63
#